data_ae5a347160b63fff3fb128946080b387
#
_entry.id   ae5a347160b63fff3fb128946080b387
#
_cell.length_a   1.000
_cell.length_b   1.000
_cell.length_c   1.000
_cell.angle_alpha   90.00
_cell.angle_beta   90.00
_cell.angle_gamma   90.00
#
_symmetry.space_group_name_H-M   'P 1'
#
loop_
_entity.id
_entity.type
_entity.pdbx_description
1 polymer ?
#
loop_
_entity_poly.entity_id
_entity_poly.type
_entity_poly.pdbx_seq_one_letter_code
_entity_poly.pdbx_strand_id
1 'polypeptide(L)'
;MSNSYILIIISTVLVNNIVLTKILGLCPFMGVSKKLETSISMSAATAFVLTIGSMTSWAINHYLLEPNDLIYLRTITFIVVIAAVVQFTEMLMEKNFPLLYKMLGIFLPLITTNCAVLGIPLLNAQASHTLIESAVFGFGGAVGFSFVLILFASLRERLDGADVPKPFQGSAIAMTTAALMSLACMGFVGLDR
;
A
#
# COMPACT_ATOMS: atom_id res chain seq x y z
N MET A 1 -20.52 -14.01 10.47
CA MET A 1 -20.13 -12.64 10.14
C MET A 1 -18.74 -12.27 10.65
N SER A 2 -18.38 -12.44 11.93
CA SER A 2 -17.04 -12.06 12.42
C SER A 2 -15.91 -12.91 11.81
N ASN A 3 -16.13 -14.18 11.55
CA ASN A 3 -15.13 -15.05 10.90
C ASN A 3 -14.79 -14.62 9.46
N SER A 4 -15.73 -13.97 8.76
CA SER A 4 -15.50 -13.49 7.39
C SER A 4 -14.50 -12.32 7.35
N TYR A 5 -14.57 -11.39 8.30
CA TYR A 5 -13.65 -10.23 8.34
C TYR A 5 -12.22 -10.63 8.73
N ILE A 6 -12.08 -11.59 9.66
CA ILE A 6 -10.77 -12.12 10.05
C ILE A 6 -10.11 -12.85 8.87
N LEU A 7 -10.88 -13.63 8.13
CA LEU A 7 -10.42 -14.30 6.91
C LEU A 7 -9.98 -13.31 5.84
N ILE A 8 -10.72 -12.20 5.64
CA ILE A 8 -10.34 -11.13 4.71
C ILE A 8 -9.01 -10.51 5.11
N ILE A 9 -8.81 -10.20 6.40
CA ILE A 9 -7.55 -9.62 6.89
C ILE A 9 -6.38 -10.59 6.69
N ILE A 10 -6.52 -11.85 7.11
CA ILE A 10 -5.46 -12.85 6.97
C ILE A 10 -5.13 -13.10 5.50
N SER A 11 -6.15 -13.25 4.67
CA SER A 11 -5.97 -13.42 3.22
C SER A 11 -5.25 -12.22 2.60
N THR A 12 -5.63 -11.00 2.95
CA THR A 12 -5.05 -9.77 2.37
C THR A 12 -3.63 -9.50 2.87
N VAL A 13 -3.32 -9.87 4.11
CA VAL A 13 -1.99 -9.63 4.71
C VAL A 13 -0.96 -10.66 4.24
N LEU A 14 -1.33 -11.94 4.23
CA LEU A 14 -0.39 -13.04 3.98
C LEU A 14 -0.49 -13.61 2.57
N VAL A 15 -1.69 -13.98 2.12
CA VAL A 15 -1.89 -14.74 0.87
C VAL A 15 -1.94 -13.80 -0.34
N ASN A 16 -2.84 -12.82 -0.31
CA ASN A 16 -3.05 -11.84 -1.38
C ASN A 16 -2.38 -10.50 -1.05
N ASN A 17 -1.13 -10.55 -0.56
CA ASN A 17 -0.40 -9.32 -0.28
C ASN A 17 -0.18 -8.54 -1.59
N ILE A 18 -0.75 -7.34 -1.66
CA ILE A 18 -0.78 -6.51 -2.86
C ILE A 18 0.62 -6.19 -3.38
N VAL A 19 1.59 -6.03 -2.48
CA VAL A 19 2.98 -5.74 -2.87
C VAL A 19 3.63 -6.94 -3.54
N LEU A 20 3.46 -8.14 -2.98
CA LEU A 20 4.18 -9.34 -3.41
C LEU A 20 3.47 -10.08 -4.54
N THR A 21 2.13 -10.10 -4.55
CA THR A 21 1.36 -10.82 -5.58
C THR A 21 1.03 -9.97 -6.80
N LYS A 22 0.75 -8.69 -6.59
CA LYS A 22 0.38 -7.75 -7.68
C LYS A 22 1.51 -6.81 -8.07
N ILE A 23 2.64 -6.84 -7.32
CA ILE A 23 3.82 -5.98 -7.53
C ILE A 23 3.43 -4.49 -7.49
N LEU A 24 2.41 -4.12 -6.67
CA LEU A 24 1.97 -2.75 -6.49
C LEU A 24 2.70 -2.09 -5.30
N GLY A 25 3.05 -0.81 -5.47
CA GLY A 25 3.71 -0.06 -4.39
C GLY A 25 5.24 -0.14 -4.41
N LEU A 26 5.86 -0.50 -5.53
CA LEU A 26 7.32 -0.55 -5.66
C LEU A 26 8.00 0.82 -5.51
N CYS A 27 7.32 1.92 -5.86
CA CYS A 27 7.88 3.26 -5.78
C CYS A 27 8.31 3.63 -4.35
N PRO A 28 7.45 3.58 -3.32
CA PRO A 28 7.86 3.78 -1.94
C PRO A 28 8.76 2.65 -1.44
N PHE A 29 8.57 1.43 -1.93
CA PHE A 29 9.36 0.27 -1.58
C PHE A 29 10.85 0.47 -1.91
N MET A 30 11.17 0.99 -3.07
CA MET A 30 12.56 1.29 -3.47
C MET A 30 13.10 2.58 -2.87
N GLY A 31 12.25 3.60 -2.73
CA GLY A 31 12.67 4.95 -2.31
C GLY A 31 12.89 5.09 -0.81
N VAL A 32 12.01 4.53 0.00
CA VAL A 32 11.93 4.78 1.44
C VAL A 32 12.62 3.71 2.28
N SER A 33 12.85 2.52 1.73
CA SER A 33 13.39 1.36 2.46
C SER A 33 14.87 1.43 2.86
N LYS A 34 15.53 2.58 2.64
CA LYS A 34 16.94 2.77 3.04
C LYS A 34 17.15 2.89 4.54
N LYS A 35 16.14 3.37 5.28
CA LYS A 35 16.19 3.53 6.74
C LYS A 35 14.90 2.98 7.36
N LEU A 36 15.06 2.21 8.42
CA LEU A 36 13.92 1.59 9.13
C LEU A 36 12.95 2.64 9.69
N GLU A 37 13.45 3.72 10.27
CA GLU A 37 12.63 4.81 10.83
C GLU A 37 11.71 5.46 9.78
N THR A 38 12.25 5.74 8.60
CA THR A 38 11.49 6.32 7.48
C THR A 38 10.44 5.34 6.96
N SER A 39 10.76 4.05 6.94
CA SER A 39 9.83 2.99 6.51
C SER A 39 8.65 2.85 7.47
N ILE A 40 8.88 2.93 8.78
CA ILE A 40 7.82 2.87 9.80
C ILE A 40 6.91 4.09 9.69
N SER A 41 7.48 5.29 9.58
CA SER A 41 6.71 6.53 9.42
C SER A 41 5.86 6.52 8.15
N MET A 42 6.44 6.05 7.04
CA MET A 42 5.76 5.90 5.76
C MET A 42 4.64 4.85 5.83
N SER A 43 4.86 3.74 6.53
CA SER A 43 3.86 2.70 6.74
C SER A 43 2.64 3.23 7.47
N ALA A 44 2.83 4.00 8.55
CA ALA A 44 1.73 4.59 9.31
C ALA A 44 0.92 5.59 8.45
N ALA A 45 1.59 6.48 7.71
CA ALA A 45 0.94 7.43 6.83
C ALA A 45 0.16 6.72 5.69
N THR A 46 0.78 5.71 5.07
CA THR A 46 0.13 4.93 4.00
C THR A 46 -1.06 4.14 4.52
N ALA A 47 -0.99 3.59 5.75
CA ALA A 47 -2.10 2.86 6.36
C ALA A 47 -3.32 3.78 6.57
N PHE A 48 -3.10 4.99 7.04
CA PHE A 48 -4.15 5.98 7.21
C PHE A 48 -4.80 6.35 5.88
N VAL A 49 -3.98 6.68 4.87
CA VAL A 49 -4.44 7.06 3.53
C VAL A 49 -5.19 5.91 2.85
N LEU A 50 -4.70 4.67 2.94
CA LEU A 50 -5.35 3.51 2.35
C LEU A 50 -6.73 3.24 2.94
N THR A 51 -6.85 3.35 4.26
CA THR A 51 -8.14 3.09 4.94
C THR A 51 -9.16 4.15 4.57
N ILE A 52 -8.82 5.43 4.67
CA ILE A 52 -9.74 6.52 4.32
C ILE A 52 -10.01 6.55 2.82
N GLY A 53 -8.98 6.37 1.99
CA GLY A 53 -9.09 6.32 0.54
C GLY A 53 -10.01 5.20 0.06
N SER A 54 -9.93 4.02 0.67
CA SER A 54 -10.80 2.88 0.38
C SER A 54 -12.27 3.18 0.70
N MET A 55 -12.54 3.75 1.88
CA MET A 55 -13.90 4.14 2.29
C MET A 55 -14.48 5.22 1.38
N THR A 56 -13.71 6.27 1.12
CA THR A 56 -14.15 7.40 0.28
C THR A 56 -14.38 6.98 -1.16
N SER A 57 -13.49 6.16 -1.70
CA SER A 57 -13.64 5.63 -3.07
C SER A 57 -14.86 4.73 -3.20
N TRP A 58 -15.16 3.91 -2.18
CA TRP A 58 -16.36 3.11 -2.15
C TRP A 58 -17.63 4.00 -2.16
N ALA A 59 -17.66 5.02 -1.30
CA ALA A 59 -18.80 5.94 -1.23
C ALA A 59 -19.06 6.62 -2.57
N ILE A 60 -18.01 7.10 -3.23
CA ILE A 60 -18.13 7.76 -4.54
C ILE A 60 -18.53 6.77 -5.63
N ASN A 61 -18.00 5.54 -5.61
CA ASN A 61 -18.41 4.51 -6.56
C ASN A 61 -19.92 4.23 -6.44
N HIS A 62 -20.38 4.01 -5.21
CA HIS A 62 -21.78 3.62 -4.95
C HIS A 62 -22.79 4.76 -5.18
N TYR A 63 -22.45 5.99 -4.77
CA TYR A 63 -23.40 7.12 -4.85
C TYR A 63 -23.31 7.90 -6.17
N LEU A 64 -22.16 7.90 -6.84
CA LEU A 64 -21.93 8.74 -8.01
C LEU A 64 -21.78 7.94 -9.31
N LEU A 65 -21.00 6.86 -9.31
CA LEU A 65 -20.66 6.13 -10.52
C LEU A 65 -21.73 5.11 -10.92
N GLU A 66 -22.25 4.34 -9.96
CA GLU A 66 -23.24 3.31 -10.24
C GLU A 66 -24.57 3.88 -10.77
N PRO A 67 -25.18 4.95 -10.18
CA PRO A 67 -26.43 5.48 -10.65
C PRO A 67 -26.35 6.22 -11.99
N ASN A 68 -25.14 6.63 -12.42
CA ASN A 68 -24.93 7.38 -13.68
C ASN A 68 -24.32 6.53 -14.81
N ASP A 69 -24.12 5.21 -14.62
CA ASP A 69 -23.48 4.29 -15.57
C ASP A 69 -22.10 4.75 -16.09
N LEU A 70 -21.37 5.54 -15.28
CA LEU A 70 -20.06 6.11 -15.60
C LEU A 70 -18.89 5.18 -15.20
N ILE A 71 -19.07 3.86 -15.36
CA ILE A 71 -18.09 2.85 -14.92
C ILE A 71 -16.73 2.99 -15.62
N TYR A 72 -16.71 3.46 -16.87
CA TYR A 72 -15.45 3.67 -17.63
C TYR A 72 -14.60 4.84 -17.07
N LEU A 73 -15.22 5.81 -16.36
CA LEU A 73 -14.52 6.92 -15.69
C LEU A 73 -14.05 6.59 -14.28
N ARG A 74 -14.28 5.37 -13.79
CA ARG A 74 -13.95 4.93 -12.43
C ARG A 74 -12.50 5.22 -12.04
N THR A 75 -11.55 4.86 -12.90
CA THR A 75 -10.13 5.04 -12.63
C THR A 75 -9.74 6.50 -12.48
N ILE A 76 -10.24 7.37 -13.35
CA ILE A 76 -9.96 8.82 -13.31
C ILE A 76 -10.55 9.42 -12.03
N THR A 77 -11.78 9.06 -11.72
CA THR A 77 -12.47 9.53 -10.49
C THR A 77 -11.71 9.10 -9.24
N PHE A 78 -11.25 7.86 -9.18
CA PHE A 78 -10.49 7.35 -8.03
C PHE A 78 -9.15 8.07 -7.88
N ILE A 79 -8.45 8.37 -8.97
CA ILE A 79 -7.20 9.15 -8.92
C ILE A 79 -7.44 10.54 -8.30
N VAL A 80 -8.47 11.24 -8.74
CA VAL A 80 -8.81 12.58 -8.22
C VAL A 80 -9.20 12.53 -6.75
N VAL A 81 -10.01 11.56 -6.35
CA VAL A 81 -10.44 11.36 -4.97
C VAL A 81 -9.27 11.05 -4.06
N ILE A 82 -8.41 10.12 -4.47
CA ILE A 82 -7.23 9.74 -3.71
C ILE A 82 -6.28 10.92 -3.58
N ALA A 83 -6.06 11.68 -4.64
CA ALA A 83 -5.25 12.89 -4.59
C ALA A 83 -5.79 13.91 -3.58
N ALA A 84 -7.11 14.13 -3.55
CA ALA A 84 -7.75 15.01 -2.57
C ALA A 84 -7.60 14.50 -1.12
N VAL A 85 -7.79 13.20 -0.89
CA VAL A 85 -7.61 12.56 0.44
C VAL A 85 -6.17 12.66 0.91
N VAL A 86 -5.19 12.44 0.03
CA VAL A 86 -3.78 12.55 0.37
C VAL A 86 -3.41 13.99 0.69
N GLN A 87 -3.86 14.96 -0.10
CA GLN A 87 -3.64 16.39 0.15
C GLN A 87 -4.22 16.81 1.50
N PHE A 88 -5.41 16.35 1.83
CA PHE A 88 -6.03 16.58 3.13
C PHE A 88 -5.21 15.96 4.26
N THR A 89 -4.73 14.73 4.09
CA THR A 89 -3.87 14.05 5.06
C THR A 89 -2.54 14.77 5.26
N GLU A 90 -1.96 15.31 4.19
CA GLU A 90 -0.74 16.10 4.22
C GLU A 90 -0.91 17.37 5.09
N MET A 91 -1.97 18.14 4.86
CA MET A 91 -2.29 19.33 5.67
C MET A 91 -2.53 18.97 7.15
N LEU A 92 -3.16 17.84 7.41
CA LEU A 92 -3.41 17.34 8.77
C LEU A 92 -2.11 16.93 9.48
N MET A 93 -1.19 16.27 8.76
CA MET A 93 0.12 15.89 9.29
C MET A 93 1.02 17.10 9.55
N GLU A 94 1.02 18.08 8.66
CA GLU A 94 1.79 19.32 8.83
C GLU A 94 1.39 20.06 10.11
N LYS A 95 0.09 20.11 10.41
CA LYS A 95 -0.45 20.80 11.58
C LYS A 95 -0.24 20.05 12.89
N ASN A 96 -0.45 18.73 12.90
CA ASN A 96 -0.48 17.93 14.13
C ASN A 96 0.86 17.25 14.44
N PHE A 97 1.65 16.89 13.42
CA PHE A 97 2.89 16.14 13.56
C PHE A 97 4.02 16.73 12.71
N PRO A 98 4.53 17.94 13.05
CA PRO A 98 5.53 18.62 12.24
C PRO A 98 6.87 17.86 12.18
N LEU A 99 7.16 17.01 13.15
CA LEU A 99 8.36 16.18 13.15
C LEU A 99 8.27 15.07 12.08
N LEU A 100 7.13 14.39 12.01
CA LEU A 100 6.85 13.38 10.97
C LEU A 100 6.81 14.02 9.57
N TYR A 101 6.23 15.20 9.45
CA TYR A 101 6.20 15.96 8.20
C TYR A 101 7.61 16.29 7.69
N LYS A 102 8.52 16.70 8.56
CA LYS A 102 9.92 16.97 8.19
C LYS A 102 10.68 15.71 7.76
N MET A 103 10.40 14.57 8.38
CA MET A 103 11.03 13.30 8.00
C MET A 103 10.47 12.74 6.69
N LEU A 104 9.18 12.92 6.44
CA LEU A 104 8.48 12.44 5.25
C LEU A 104 8.46 13.42 4.08
N GLY A 105 8.83 14.70 4.27
CA GLY A 105 8.56 15.81 3.36
C GLY A 105 8.86 15.56 1.87
N ILE A 106 9.99 14.92 1.53
CA ILE A 106 10.33 14.56 0.15
C ILE A 106 9.55 13.32 -0.34
N PHE A 107 9.06 12.48 0.59
CA PHE A 107 8.40 11.21 0.28
C PHE A 107 6.85 11.31 0.23
N LEU A 108 6.28 12.45 0.61
CA LEU A 108 4.84 12.71 0.56
C LEU A 108 4.27 12.57 -0.87
N PRO A 109 4.90 13.11 -1.93
CA PRO A 109 4.46 12.85 -3.29
C PRO A 109 4.46 11.37 -3.67
N LEU A 110 5.34 10.57 -3.07
CA LEU A 110 5.35 9.11 -3.28
C LEU A 110 4.10 8.41 -2.73
N ILE A 111 3.44 8.97 -1.73
CA ILE A 111 2.15 8.43 -1.22
C ILE A 111 1.04 8.71 -2.22
N THR A 112 1.00 9.92 -2.79
CA THR A 112 -0.02 10.32 -3.77
C THR A 112 0.07 9.50 -5.06
N THR A 113 1.28 9.25 -5.54
CA THR A 113 1.54 8.48 -6.77
C THR A 113 1.69 6.98 -6.52
N ASN A 114 1.38 6.51 -5.31
CA ASN A 114 1.52 5.11 -4.96
C ASN A 114 0.45 4.25 -5.65
N CYS A 115 0.89 3.35 -6.51
CA CYS A 115 -0.01 2.45 -7.23
C CYS A 115 -0.78 1.48 -6.31
N ALA A 116 -0.30 1.20 -5.09
CA ALA A 116 -1.04 0.41 -4.11
C ALA A 116 -2.27 1.19 -3.59
N VAL A 117 -2.12 2.51 -3.40
CA VAL A 117 -3.21 3.37 -2.91
C VAL A 117 -4.35 3.46 -3.94
N LEU A 118 -4.03 3.40 -5.23
CA LEU A 118 -5.04 3.32 -6.29
C LEU A 118 -5.56 1.89 -6.49
N GLY A 119 -4.70 0.89 -6.36
CA GLY A 119 -5.03 -0.51 -6.63
C GLY A 119 -6.05 -1.10 -5.66
N ILE A 120 -5.96 -0.77 -4.37
CA ILE A 120 -6.89 -1.28 -3.35
C ILE A 120 -8.34 -0.85 -3.60
N PRO A 121 -8.67 0.44 -3.80
CA PRO A 121 -10.02 0.86 -4.15
C PRO A 121 -10.54 0.25 -5.46
N LEU A 122 -9.66 0.06 -6.44
CA LEU A 122 -10.03 -0.56 -7.71
C LEU A 122 -10.41 -2.03 -7.53
N LEU A 123 -9.66 -2.78 -6.72
CA LEU A 123 -9.97 -4.18 -6.37
C LEU A 123 -11.26 -4.27 -5.56
N ASN A 124 -11.48 -3.36 -4.61
CA ASN A 124 -12.72 -3.27 -3.85
C ASN A 124 -13.94 -3.06 -4.74
N ALA A 125 -13.83 -2.17 -5.72
CA ALA A 125 -14.91 -1.89 -6.65
C ALA A 125 -15.21 -3.07 -7.60
N GLN A 126 -14.17 -3.87 -7.94
CA GLN A 126 -14.33 -5.09 -8.75
C GLN A 126 -14.99 -6.23 -7.95
N ALA A 127 -14.68 -6.33 -6.66
CA ALA A 127 -15.22 -7.36 -5.78
C ALA A 127 -16.61 -7.01 -5.23
N SER A 128 -17.16 -5.83 -5.54
CA SER A 128 -18.47 -5.35 -5.06
C SER A 128 -18.65 -5.44 -3.53
N HIS A 129 -17.59 -5.11 -2.80
CA HIS A 129 -17.58 -5.12 -1.34
C HIS A 129 -18.53 -4.07 -0.76
N THR A 130 -19.08 -4.37 0.43
CA THR A 130 -19.82 -3.38 1.23
C THR A 130 -18.86 -2.35 1.85
N LEU A 131 -19.39 -1.23 2.38
CA LEU A 131 -18.55 -0.17 2.99
C LEU A 131 -17.65 -0.72 4.10
N ILE A 132 -18.17 -1.59 4.96
CA ILE A 132 -17.41 -2.19 6.07
C ILE A 132 -16.33 -3.14 5.53
N GLU A 133 -16.66 -3.97 4.57
CA GLU A 133 -15.70 -4.88 3.92
C GLU A 133 -14.61 -4.10 3.18
N SER A 134 -14.96 -3.00 2.53
CA SER A 134 -14.02 -2.09 1.87
C SER A 134 -13.04 -1.45 2.86
N ALA A 135 -13.52 -1.03 4.03
CA ALA A 135 -12.68 -0.50 5.10
C ALA A 135 -11.73 -1.57 5.65
N VAL A 136 -12.26 -2.77 5.92
CA VAL A 136 -11.47 -3.91 6.43
C VAL A 136 -10.43 -4.37 5.40
N PHE A 137 -10.79 -4.42 4.13
CA PHE A 137 -9.86 -4.76 3.05
C PHE A 137 -8.77 -3.70 2.87
N GLY A 138 -9.14 -2.41 2.93
CA GLY A 138 -8.20 -1.29 2.90
C GLY A 138 -7.21 -1.33 4.06
N PHE A 139 -7.70 -1.58 5.27
CA PHE A 139 -6.86 -1.72 6.46
C PHE A 139 -5.97 -2.97 6.39
N GLY A 140 -6.51 -4.12 5.99
CA GLY A 140 -5.75 -5.34 5.78
C GLY A 140 -4.63 -5.19 4.75
N GLY A 141 -4.94 -4.53 3.61
CA GLY A 141 -3.95 -4.20 2.59
C GLY A 141 -2.85 -3.26 3.10
N ALA A 142 -3.22 -2.30 3.95
CA ALA A 142 -2.28 -1.38 4.58
C ALA A 142 -1.34 -2.09 5.55
N VAL A 143 -1.86 -2.99 6.37
CA VAL A 143 -1.05 -3.81 7.30
C VAL A 143 -0.11 -4.73 6.51
N GLY A 144 -0.61 -5.37 5.45
CA GLY A 144 0.20 -6.19 4.56
C GLY A 144 1.33 -5.41 3.87
N PHE A 145 1.02 -4.22 3.36
CA PHE A 145 2.01 -3.31 2.79
C PHE A 145 3.07 -2.90 3.81
N SER A 146 2.65 -2.50 5.01
CA SER A 146 3.54 -2.09 6.10
C SER A 146 4.48 -3.21 6.53
N PHE A 147 3.94 -4.42 6.68
CA PHE A 147 4.71 -5.60 7.06
C PHE A 147 5.82 -5.89 6.04
N VAL A 148 5.49 -5.93 4.76
CA VAL A 148 6.47 -6.18 3.69
C VAL A 148 7.50 -5.07 3.59
N LEU A 149 7.08 -3.80 3.74
CA LEU A 149 7.99 -2.66 3.68
C LEU A 149 9.02 -2.67 4.82
N ILE A 150 8.59 -2.96 6.06
CA ILE A 150 9.48 -3.05 7.22
C ILE A 150 10.43 -4.24 7.08
N LEU A 151 9.92 -5.39 6.65
CA LEU A 151 10.71 -6.59 6.43
C LEU A 151 11.78 -6.37 5.35
N PHE A 152 11.42 -5.72 4.28
CA PHE A 152 12.36 -5.37 3.21
C PHE A 152 13.39 -4.33 3.65
N ALA A 153 12.99 -3.32 4.43
CA ALA A 153 13.92 -2.32 4.97
C ALA A 153 14.97 -2.97 5.87
N SER A 154 14.57 -3.90 6.74
CA SER A 154 15.49 -4.63 7.61
C SER A 154 16.43 -5.56 6.84
N LEU A 155 15.95 -6.20 5.76
CA LEU A 155 16.82 -7.00 4.89
C LEU A 155 17.83 -6.13 4.15
N ARG A 156 17.40 -4.96 3.67
CA ARG A 156 18.26 -4.02 2.96
C ARG A 156 19.34 -3.43 3.85
N GLU A 157 19.02 -3.08 5.08
CA GLU A 157 20.00 -2.61 6.07
C GLU A 157 21.07 -3.67 6.36
N ARG A 158 20.68 -4.94 6.38
CA ARG A 158 21.61 -6.07 6.51
C ARG A 158 22.50 -6.26 5.27
N LEU A 159 21.95 -6.06 4.08
CA LEU A 159 22.68 -6.19 2.82
C LEU A 159 23.67 -5.05 2.60
N ASP A 160 23.40 -3.85 3.11
CA ASP A 160 24.33 -2.71 3.03
C ASP A 160 25.64 -2.96 3.83
N GLY A 161 25.59 -3.87 4.84
CA GLY A 161 26.78 -4.33 5.58
C GLY A 161 27.48 -5.57 5.00
N ALA A 162 26.97 -6.16 3.91
CA ALA A 162 27.51 -7.36 3.30
C ALA A 162 28.43 -7.02 2.10
N ASP A 163 29.41 -7.90 1.84
CA ASP A 163 30.32 -7.80 0.69
C ASP A 163 29.58 -8.13 -0.62
N VAL A 164 28.85 -7.16 -1.15
CA VAL A 164 28.14 -7.29 -2.43
C VAL A 164 29.07 -6.86 -3.58
N PRO A 165 29.17 -7.65 -4.66
CA PRO A 165 29.94 -7.29 -5.85
C PRO A 165 29.50 -5.95 -6.44
N LYS A 166 30.44 -5.09 -6.82
CA LYS A 166 30.19 -3.73 -7.32
C LYS A 166 29.07 -3.60 -8.38
N PRO A 167 28.89 -4.54 -9.33
CA PRO A 167 27.82 -4.44 -10.33
C PRO A 167 26.41 -4.59 -9.75
N PHE A 168 26.27 -5.25 -8.60
CA PHE A 168 24.99 -5.51 -7.95
C PHE A 168 24.65 -4.54 -6.83
N GLN A 169 25.55 -3.62 -6.48
CA GLN A 169 25.30 -2.65 -5.43
C GLN A 169 24.18 -1.65 -5.80
N GLY A 170 23.38 -1.27 -4.81
CA GLY A 170 22.33 -0.26 -4.96
C GLY A 170 20.96 -0.82 -5.31
N SER A 171 20.37 -0.36 -6.41
CA SER A 171 18.99 -0.76 -6.80
C SER A 171 18.88 -2.19 -7.32
N ALA A 172 19.98 -2.74 -7.90
CA ALA A 172 19.98 -4.08 -8.46
C ALA A 172 19.78 -5.16 -7.38
N ILE A 173 20.53 -5.08 -6.27
CA ILE A 173 20.37 -6.02 -5.15
C ILE A 173 19.00 -5.89 -4.48
N ALA A 174 18.48 -4.66 -4.37
CA ALA A 174 17.16 -4.39 -3.81
C ALA A 174 16.05 -5.06 -4.66
N MET A 175 16.12 -4.95 -5.99
CA MET A 175 15.16 -5.62 -6.88
C MET A 175 15.26 -7.14 -6.82
N THR A 176 16.47 -7.68 -6.77
CA THR A 176 16.69 -9.13 -6.64
C THR A 176 16.11 -9.66 -5.32
N THR A 177 16.33 -8.94 -4.22
CA THR A 177 15.77 -9.28 -2.91
C THR A 177 14.24 -9.22 -2.90
N ALA A 178 13.66 -8.20 -3.53
CA ALA A 178 12.21 -8.08 -3.67
C ALA A 178 11.62 -9.24 -4.49
N ALA A 179 12.29 -9.63 -5.57
CA ALA A 179 11.89 -10.78 -6.40
C ALA A 179 11.94 -12.11 -5.61
N LEU A 180 13.00 -12.34 -4.85
CA LEU A 180 13.12 -13.52 -3.99
C LEU A 180 12.05 -13.55 -2.90
N MET A 181 11.74 -12.41 -2.28
CA MET A 181 10.64 -12.30 -1.32
C MET A 181 9.29 -12.62 -1.95
N SER A 182 9.04 -12.11 -3.16
CA SER A 182 7.81 -12.38 -3.91
C SER A 182 7.68 -13.87 -4.22
N LEU A 183 8.75 -14.53 -4.70
CA LEU A 183 8.77 -15.97 -4.96
C LEU A 183 8.52 -16.78 -3.69
N ALA A 184 9.14 -16.43 -2.57
CA ALA A 184 8.92 -17.09 -1.29
C ALA A 184 7.45 -16.98 -0.83
N CYS A 185 6.84 -15.82 -1.00
CA CYS A 185 5.44 -15.59 -0.61
C CYS A 185 4.43 -16.21 -1.60
N MET A 186 4.80 -16.41 -2.86
CA MET A 186 3.94 -17.14 -3.81
C MET A 186 3.67 -18.58 -3.39
N GLY A 187 4.55 -19.19 -2.58
CA GLY A 187 4.32 -20.51 -1.99
C GLY A 187 3.09 -20.56 -1.07
N PHE A 188 2.70 -19.43 -0.48
CA PHE A 188 1.49 -19.35 0.37
C PHE A 188 0.19 -19.19 -0.42
N VAL A 189 0.25 -18.75 -1.67
CA VAL A 189 -0.94 -18.56 -2.54
C VAL A 189 -1.63 -19.90 -2.83
N GLY A 190 -0.93 -21.01 -2.73
CA GLY A 190 -1.49 -22.37 -2.91
C GLY A 190 -2.32 -22.90 -1.72
N LEU A 191 -2.29 -22.24 -0.57
CA LEU A 191 -3.03 -22.66 0.62
C LEU A 191 -4.50 -22.19 0.66
N ASP A 192 -4.90 -21.34 -0.28
CA ASP A 192 -6.25 -20.75 -0.32
C ASP A 192 -7.20 -21.46 -1.32
N ARG A 193 -6.91 -22.75 -1.61
CA ARG A 193 -7.73 -23.61 -2.48
C ARG A 193 -8.48 -24.67 -1.70
#